data_b35d46beb68bfb75b849b931cf5be18a
#
_entry.id   b35d46beb68bfb75b849b931cf5be18a
#
_cell.length_a   1.000
_cell.length_b   1.000
_cell.length_c   1.000
_cell.angle_alpha   90.00
_cell.angle_beta   90.00
_cell.angle_gamma   90.00
#
_symmetry.space_group_name_H-M   'P 1'
#
loop_
_entity.id
_entity.type
_entity.pdbx_description
1 polymer ?
#
loop_
_entity_poly.entity_id
_entity_poly.type
_entity_poly.pdbx_seq_one_letter_code
_entity_poly.pdbx_strand_id
1 'polypeptide(L)'
;EKSTINDKVQEKAQAAGKINWTLDNKPLSEWKTWDMETGTLSKDPFLTITETANGNDLDLHIDVQDLFGEDLSLRSPNNIRRTYRNYIGNHELVGTNADLGITINKTLVFRPYQDYHTHEEMLAAIEKSKEEAKPDRLVQLETLGKSAQGRDMKMGIVSKDQASIDHYLSSTNPTALTKPSEMLAALKDKTLDYKLPVLVHNTHADEQPGIDIITGLFNTFATKEKVTFNTTDEAGNAKTVTLDIPTLLNKFIFLFDFTENPDGDALNLRALANGLDPNRDASYQTNPEVRTVIQMINKWNPIALYDLHGFVKEFLIEPATPPHDPNFEYDLLSDLMLENAHHMGRAGVANSKYNSYIIPKLDWGDGWDDSFSGYTGVYAVYHGILGHTIEIPEGNEESYKAGRNAVLGGIDFLNQDPDRLLEMRLNFYLRGLNKTED
;
A
#
# COMPACT_ATOMS: atom_id res chain seq x y z
N GLU A 1 -24.02 -15.22 -4.98
CA GLU A 1 -24.57 -15.48 -3.62
C GLU A 1 -26.09 -15.54 -3.64
N LYS A 2 -26.67 -16.62 -3.12
CA LYS A 2 -28.14 -16.70 -2.92
C LYS A 2 -28.50 -15.89 -1.69
N SER A 3 -29.00 -14.68 -1.85
CA SER A 3 -29.60 -13.94 -0.75
C SER A 3 -31.11 -14.18 -0.76
N THR A 4 -31.62 -14.91 0.23
CA THR A 4 -33.08 -15.07 0.47
C THR A 4 -33.54 -13.88 1.27
N ILE A 5 -34.34 -13.01 0.69
CA ILE A 5 -34.99 -11.89 1.40
C ILE A 5 -36.29 -12.41 1.99
N ASN A 6 -36.30 -12.76 3.27
CA ASN A 6 -37.47 -13.16 4.02
C ASN A 6 -38.17 -11.93 4.62
N ASP A 7 -39.01 -11.26 3.85
CA ASP A 7 -40.00 -10.36 4.39
C ASP A 7 -41.42 -10.92 4.11
N LYS A 8 -42.15 -11.23 5.17
CA LYS A 8 -43.48 -11.78 5.13
C LYS A 8 -44.48 -10.78 4.55
N VAL A 9 -44.81 -10.90 3.27
CA VAL A 9 -46.03 -10.31 2.70
C VAL A 9 -46.75 -11.43 1.95
N GLN A 10 -47.98 -11.76 2.40
CA GLN A 10 -48.89 -12.65 1.68
C GLN A 10 -49.16 -12.02 0.31
N GLU A 11 -48.92 -12.75 -0.80
CA GLU A 11 -49.10 -12.37 -2.21
C GLU A 11 -47.85 -12.01 -3.04
N LYS A 12 -46.66 -12.16 -2.54
CA LYS A 12 -45.43 -11.86 -3.31
C LYS A 12 -45.26 -12.76 -4.56
N ALA A 13 -45.67 -14.01 -4.49
CA ALA A 13 -45.60 -14.94 -5.62
C ALA A 13 -46.39 -14.47 -6.86
N GLN A 14 -47.43 -13.67 -6.69
CA GLN A 14 -48.18 -13.09 -7.83
C GLN A 14 -47.46 -11.94 -8.51
N ALA A 15 -46.40 -11.43 -7.91
CA ALA A 15 -45.57 -10.36 -8.44
C ALA A 15 -44.46 -10.84 -9.36
N ALA A 16 -44.21 -12.16 -9.48
CA ALA A 16 -43.15 -12.71 -10.33
C ALA A 16 -43.31 -12.21 -11.77
N GLY A 17 -42.21 -11.62 -12.32
CA GLY A 17 -42.18 -11.02 -13.64
C GLY A 17 -42.92 -9.68 -13.79
N LYS A 18 -43.39 -9.08 -12.68
CA LYS A 18 -44.13 -7.81 -12.69
C LYS A 18 -43.48 -6.70 -11.85
N ILE A 19 -42.29 -6.95 -11.33
CA ILE A 19 -41.55 -5.96 -10.55
C ILE A 19 -40.69 -5.10 -11.49
N ASN A 20 -40.82 -3.79 -11.31
CA ASN A 20 -39.97 -2.84 -12.02
C ASN A 20 -38.71 -2.59 -11.16
N TRP A 21 -37.56 -2.99 -11.69
CA TRP A 21 -36.29 -2.89 -11.00
C TRP A 21 -35.48 -1.69 -11.49
N THR A 22 -34.94 -0.97 -10.53
CA THR A 22 -33.98 0.12 -10.75
C THR A 22 -32.76 -0.07 -9.87
N LEU A 23 -31.61 0.35 -10.36
CA LEU A 23 -30.37 0.49 -9.57
C LEU A 23 -29.99 1.98 -9.57
N ASP A 24 -29.91 2.60 -8.37
CA ASP A 24 -29.70 4.05 -8.22
C ASP A 24 -30.71 4.88 -9.04
N ASN A 25 -31.97 4.51 -9.00
CA ASN A 25 -33.07 5.12 -9.76
C ASN A 25 -32.95 5.06 -11.28
N LYS A 26 -32.03 4.25 -11.83
CA LYS A 26 -31.92 4.00 -13.27
C LYS A 26 -32.42 2.60 -13.60
N PRO A 27 -33.13 2.38 -14.72
CA PRO A 27 -33.51 1.05 -15.18
C PRO A 27 -32.29 0.13 -15.28
N LEU A 28 -32.45 -1.16 -14.94
CA LEU A 28 -31.34 -2.14 -15.08
C LEU A 28 -30.83 -2.23 -16.50
N SER A 29 -31.65 -1.94 -17.50
CA SER A 29 -31.26 -1.93 -18.92
C SER A 29 -30.23 -0.88 -19.29
N GLU A 30 -30.01 0.14 -18.44
CA GLU A 30 -28.97 1.16 -18.62
C GLU A 30 -27.62 0.76 -18.02
N TRP A 31 -27.59 -0.28 -17.18
CA TRP A 31 -26.38 -0.82 -16.59
C TRP A 31 -25.84 -1.92 -17.51
N LYS A 32 -24.74 -1.61 -18.21
CA LYS A 32 -24.13 -2.47 -19.24
C LYS A 32 -22.71 -2.83 -18.85
N THR A 33 -22.26 -3.99 -19.32
CA THR A 33 -20.85 -4.35 -19.32
C THR A 33 -20.07 -3.48 -20.31
N TRP A 34 -18.76 -3.56 -20.26
CA TRP A 34 -17.87 -2.80 -21.13
C TRP A 34 -17.27 -3.72 -22.20
N ASP A 35 -17.26 -3.25 -23.42
CA ASP A 35 -16.63 -3.95 -24.54
C ASP A 35 -15.18 -3.47 -24.69
N MET A 36 -14.23 -4.35 -24.41
CA MET A 36 -12.80 -4.05 -24.45
C MET A 36 -12.25 -3.79 -25.84
N GLU A 37 -12.84 -4.40 -26.89
CA GLU A 37 -12.37 -4.22 -28.27
C GLU A 37 -12.76 -2.84 -28.81
N THR A 38 -13.96 -2.41 -28.52
CA THR A 38 -14.47 -1.12 -29.01
C THR A 38 -14.22 0.04 -28.07
N GLY A 39 -13.92 -0.23 -26.80
CA GLY A 39 -13.75 0.80 -25.77
C GLY A 39 -15.06 1.52 -25.41
N THR A 40 -16.22 0.86 -25.57
CA THR A 40 -17.55 1.41 -25.30
C THR A 40 -18.40 0.46 -24.45
N LEU A 41 -19.56 0.93 -23.97
CA LEU A 41 -20.51 0.05 -23.32
C LEU A 41 -21.01 -1.03 -24.28
N SER A 42 -21.05 -2.28 -23.83
CA SER A 42 -21.54 -3.41 -24.57
C SER A 42 -23.08 -3.40 -24.69
N LYS A 43 -23.62 -4.39 -25.35
CA LYS A 43 -25.07 -4.63 -25.37
C LYS A 43 -25.53 -5.48 -24.18
N ASP A 44 -24.62 -6.16 -23.50
CA ASP A 44 -24.92 -7.11 -22.46
C ASP A 44 -25.23 -6.40 -21.13
N PRO A 45 -26.21 -6.89 -20.38
CA PRO A 45 -26.57 -6.30 -19.10
C PRO A 45 -25.46 -6.58 -18.07
N PHE A 46 -25.14 -5.58 -17.26
CA PHE A 46 -24.23 -5.75 -16.12
C PHE A 46 -24.90 -6.51 -14.97
N LEU A 47 -26.21 -6.30 -14.78
CA LEU A 47 -26.97 -6.92 -13.72
C LEU A 47 -28.30 -7.42 -14.26
N THR A 48 -28.66 -8.67 -13.93
CA THR A 48 -29.97 -9.26 -14.24
C THR A 48 -30.62 -9.82 -13.00
N ILE A 49 -31.95 -9.78 -12.96
CA ILE A 49 -32.74 -10.32 -11.86
C ILE A 49 -33.73 -11.34 -12.43
N THR A 50 -33.66 -12.55 -11.91
CA THR A 50 -34.65 -13.62 -12.18
C THR A 50 -35.55 -13.78 -10.98
N GLU A 51 -36.85 -13.69 -11.20
CA GLU A 51 -37.89 -13.81 -10.18
C GLU A 51 -38.55 -15.19 -10.27
N THR A 52 -38.61 -15.91 -9.16
CA THR A 52 -39.23 -17.24 -9.11
C THR A 52 -40.23 -17.28 -7.96
N ALA A 53 -41.48 -17.63 -8.27
CA ALA A 53 -42.52 -17.83 -7.23
C ALA A 53 -42.23 -19.10 -6.42
N ASN A 54 -42.25 -19.00 -5.11
CA ASN A 54 -42.03 -20.09 -4.17
C ASN A 54 -43.07 -20.08 -3.06
N GLY A 55 -44.20 -20.77 -3.30
CA GLY A 55 -45.35 -20.73 -2.42
C GLY A 55 -45.97 -19.32 -2.37
N ASN A 56 -45.93 -18.67 -1.20
CA ASN A 56 -46.35 -17.29 -1.00
C ASN A 56 -45.22 -16.29 -1.07
N ASP A 57 -43.97 -16.77 -1.29
CA ASP A 57 -42.76 -15.97 -1.34
C ASP A 57 -42.30 -15.78 -2.77
N LEU A 58 -41.43 -14.79 -2.98
CA LEU A 58 -40.75 -14.51 -4.22
C LEU A 58 -39.25 -14.67 -4.00
N ASP A 59 -38.64 -15.66 -4.65
CA ASP A 59 -37.21 -15.85 -4.66
C ASP A 59 -36.60 -14.98 -5.78
N LEU A 60 -35.60 -14.20 -5.40
CA LEU A 60 -34.87 -13.35 -6.33
C LEU A 60 -33.45 -13.91 -6.53
N HIS A 61 -33.09 -14.15 -7.78
CA HIS A 61 -31.74 -14.45 -8.17
C HIS A 61 -31.15 -13.25 -8.89
N ILE A 62 -30.05 -12.70 -8.33
CA ILE A 62 -29.36 -11.53 -8.88
C ILE A 62 -28.05 -12.02 -9.47
N ASP A 63 -27.91 -11.89 -10.80
CA ASP A 63 -26.67 -12.16 -11.52
C ASP A 63 -25.96 -10.85 -11.82
N VAL A 64 -24.73 -10.73 -11.37
CA VAL A 64 -23.83 -9.62 -11.70
C VAL A 64 -22.75 -10.17 -12.61
N GLN A 65 -22.62 -9.58 -13.79
CA GLN A 65 -21.63 -9.97 -14.77
C GLN A 65 -20.31 -9.26 -14.52
N ASP A 66 -19.21 -9.88 -14.94
CA ASP A 66 -17.91 -9.21 -14.97
C ASP A 66 -17.99 -8.00 -15.89
N LEU A 67 -17.65 -6.84 -15.36
CA LEU A 67 -17.82 -5.58 -16.08
C LEU A 67 -17.02 -5.55 -17.40
N PHE A 68 -15.86 -6.17 -17.42
CA PHE A 68 -14.93 -6.19 -18.56
C PHE A 68 -14.76 -7.58 -19.21
N GLY A 69 -15.50 -8.60 -18.76
CA GLY A 69 -15.32 -10.00 -19.17
C GLY A 69 -14.18 -10.69 -18.40
N GLU A 70 -13.83 -11.91 -18.84
CA GLU A 70 -12.89 -12.79 -18.11
C GLU A 70 -11.41 -12.40 -18.28
N ASP A 71 -11.05 -11.61 -19.29
CA ASP A 71 -9.65 -11.28 -19.62
C ASP A 71 -9.32 -9.83 -19.24
N LEU A 72 -9.27 -9.58 -17.94
CA LEU A 72 -8.88 -8.28 -17.40
C LEU A 72 -7.36 -8.11 -17.43
N SER A 73 -6.85 -7.46 -18.47
CA SER A 73 -5.55 -6.82 -18.40
C SER A 73 -5.63 -5.64 -17.40
N LEU A 74 -4.96 -5.73 -16.27
CA LEU A 74 -4.87 -4.65 -15.27
C LEU A 74 -4.26 -3.36 -15.87
N ARG A 75 -3.61 -3.44 -17.01
CA ARG A 75 -3.11 -2.32 -17.82
C ARG A 75 -4.17 -1.73 -18.76
N SER A 76 -5.43 -1.78 -18.37
CA SER A 76 -6.52 -1.16 -19.12
C SER A 76 -6.24 0.32 -19.40
N PRO A 77 -6.56 0.84 -20.58
CA PRO A 77 -6.41 2.26 -20.89
C PRO A 77 -7.09 3.15 -19.87
N ASN A 78 -6.52 4.30 -19.58
CA ASN A 78 -7.01 5.24 -18.55
C ASN A 78 -8.49 5.63 -18.73
N ASN A 79 -9.01 5.65 -19.96
CA ASN A 79 -10.41 5.91 -20.24
C ASN A 79 -11.34 4.82 -19.71
N ILE A 80 -10.92 3.55 -19.75
CA ILE A 80 -11.66 2.42 -19.21
C ILE A 80 -11.70 2.51 -17.69
N ARG A 81 -10.57 2.75 -17.06
CA ARG A 81 -10.48 2.94 -15.58
C ARG A 81 -11.37 4.06 -15.07
N ARG A 82 -11.61 5.10 -15.87
CA ARG A 82 -12.54 6.18 -15.51
C ARG A 82 -14.01 5.76 -15.57
N THR A 83 -14.34 4.80 -16.41
CA THR A 83 -15.74 4.39 -16.66
C THR A 83 -16.29 3.55 -15.51
N TYR A 84 -15.52 2.63 -14.95
CA TYR A 84 -16.04 1.72 -13.93
C TYR A 84 -16.26 2.37 -12.56
N ARG A 85 -15.81 3.59 -12.34
CA ARG A 85 -16.07 4.35 -11.09
C ARG A 85 -17.54 4.35 -10.70
N ASN A 86 -18.42 4.42 -11.68
CA ASN A 86 -19.86 4.46 -11.45
C ASN A 86 -20.44 3.10 -11.02
N TYR A 87 -19.65 2.04 -11.13
CA TYR A 87 -20.06 0.68 -10.77
C TYR A 87 -19.53 0.25 -9.40
N ILE A 88 -18.60 0.99 -8.80
CA ILE A 88 -18.00 0.65 -7.51
C ILE A 88 -18.73 1.39 -6.38
N GLY A 89 -18.89 0.70 -5.26
CA GLY A 89 -19.48 1.25 -4.04
C GLY A 89 -20.85 0.69 -3.73
N ASN A 90 -21.62 1.45 -2.95
CA ASN A 90 -22.96 1.07 -2.53
C ASN A 90 -23.97 1.55 -3.56
N HIS A 91 -24.79 0.62 -4.05
CA HIS A 91 -25.83 0.87 -5.02
C HIS A 91 -27.19 0.43 -4.46
N GLU A 92 -28.20 1.28 -4.58
CA GLU A 92 -29.55 0.98 -4.11
C GLU A 92 -30.37 0.29 -5.20
N LEU A 93 -30.60 -1.02 -5.01
CA LEU A 93 -31.50 -1.81 -5.83
C LEU A 93 -32.91 -1.64 -5.30
N VAL A 94 -33.82 -1.14 -6.13
CA VAL A 94 -35.22 -0.92 -5.77
C VAL A 94 -36.15 -1.66 -6.74
N GLY A 95 -36.99 -2.53 -6.22
CA GLY A 95 -38.04 -3.20 -6.94
C GLY A 95 -39.43 -2.68 -6.55
N THR A 96 -40.23 -2.30 -7.51
CA THR A 96 -41.59 -1.76 -7.24
C THR A 96 -42.63 -2.45 -8.09
N ASN A 97 -43.79 -2.68 -7.47
CA ASN A 97 -45.02 -3.02 -8.16
C ASN A 97 -46.17 -2.24 -7.50
N ALA A 98 -46.68 -1.20 -8.17
CA ALA A 98 -47.70 -0.31 -7.62
C ALA A 98 -49.05 -0.99 -7.45
N ASP A 99 -49.40 -1.91 -8.37
CA ASP A 99 -50.68 -2.61 -8.34
C ASP A 99 -50.81 -3.57 -7.15
N LEU A 100 -49.67 -4.12 -6.72
CA LEU A 100 -49.59 -5.05 -5.59
C LEU A 100 -49.07 -4.36 -4.31
N GLY A 101 -48.77 -3.05 -4.36
CA GLY A 101 -48.23 -2.30 -3.22
C GLY A 101 -46.87 -2.80 -2.74
N ILE A 102 -46.05 -3.39 -3.64
CA ILE A 102 -44.78 -3.96 -3.29
C ILE A 102 -43.68 -2.92 -3.51
N THR A 103 -42.81 -2.78 -2.50
CA THR A 103 -41.54 -2.07 -2.58
C THR A 103 -40.46 -2.92 -1.92
N ILE A 104 -39.37 -3.22 -2.65
CA ILE A 104 -38.21 -3.98 -2.19
C ILE A 104 -37.02 -3.05 -2.30
N ASN A 105 -36.25 -2.92 -1.22
CA ASN A 105 -34.99 -2.15 -1.20
C ASN A 105 -33.88 -3.06 -0.75
N LYS A 106 -32.73 -3.01 -1.47
CA LYS A 106 -31.52 -3.73 -1.14
C LYS A 106 -30.32 -2.91 -1.54
N THR A 107 -29.40 -2.70 -0.62
CA THR A 107 -28.08 -2.17 -0.95
C THR A 107 -27.22 -3.30 -1.51
N LEU A 108 -26.69 -3.11 -2.70
CA LEU A 108 -25.65 -3.94 -3.30
C LEU A 108 -24.33 -3.24 -3.15
N VAL A 109 -23.29 -3.98 -2.75
CA VAL A 109 -21.94 -3.45 -2.60
C VAL A 109 -21.08 -4.05 -3.70
N PHE A 110 -20.63 -3.22 -4.63
CA PHE A 110 -19.71 -3.62 -5.67
C PHE A 110 -18.30 -3.22 -5.27
N ARG A 111 -17.47 -4.23 -5.03
CA ARG A 111 -16.08 -4.04 -4.57
C ARG A 111 -15.16 -3.77 -5.74
N PRO A 112 -14.12 -2.94 -5.56
CA PRO A 112 -13.12 -2.70 -6.60
C PRO A 112 -12.22 -3.91 -6.87
N TYR A 113 -12.10 -4.83 -5.90
CA TYR A 113 -11.30 -6.07 -5.97
C TYR A 113 -11.91 -7.15 -5.07
N GLN A 114 -11.59 -8.40 -5.38
CA GLN A 114 -12.22 -9.56 -4.74
C GLN A 114 -11.57 -9.88 -3.38
N ASP A 115 -10.26 -9.93 -3.29
CA ASP A 115 -9.52 -10.60 -2.21
C ASP A 115 -8.84 -9.65 -1.21
N TYR A 116 -8.85 -8.34 -1.46
CA TYR A 116 -8.19 -7.32 -0.64
C TYR A 116 -9.20 -6.44 0.08
N HIS A 117 -8.75 -5.73 1.13
CA HIS A 117 -9.58 -4.78 1.84
C HIS A 117 -10.04 -3.65 0.91
N THR A 118 -11.31 -3.29 0.98
CA THR A 118 -11.74 -1.97 0.48
C THR A 118 -11.14 -0.88 1.36
N HIS A 119 -11.19 0.37 0.92
CA HIS A 119 -10.69 1.50 1.72
C HIS A 119 -11.33 1.52 3.14
N GLU A 120 -12.64 1.33 3.24
CA GLU A 120 -13.35 1.31 4.51
C GLU A 120 -12.97 0.10 5.38
N GLU A 121 -12.76 -1.07 4.78
CA GLU A 121 -12.31 -2.27 5.49
C GLU A 121 -10.87 -2.10 5.99
N MET A 122 -9.99 -1.49 5.20
CA MET A 122 -8.63 -1.14 5.62
C MET A 122 -8.68 -0.19 6.83
N LEU A 123 -9.48 0.89 6.77
CA LEU A 123 -9.63 1.81 7.90
C LEU A 123 -10.14 1.09 9.16
N ALA A 124 -11.09 0.19 9.03
CA ALA A 124 -11.59 -0.61 10.16
C ALA A 124 -10.52 -1.56 10.70
N ALA A 125 -9.72 -2.19 9.83
CA ALA A 125 -8.65 -3.11 10.21
C ALA A 125 -7.51 -2.41 10.97
N ILE A 126 -7.13 -1.19 10.59
CA ILE A 126 -6.08 -0.44 11.29
C ILE A 126 -6.56 0.08 12.64
N GLU A 127 -7.80 0.55 12.77
CA GLU A 127 -8.37 0.93 14.07
C GLU A 127 -8.43 -0.28 15.02
N LYS A 128 -8.90 -1.42 14.53
CA LYS A 128 -8.89 -2.68 15.29
C LYS A 128 -7.48 -3.06 15.74
N SER A 129 -6.50 -2.94 14.86
CA SER A 129 -5.09 -3.26 15.19
C SER A 129 -4.57 -2.36 16.33
N LYS A 130 -4.94 -1.09 16.35
CA LYS A 130 -4.63 -0.16 17.41
C LYS A 130 -5.35 -0.53 18.73
N GLU A 131 -6.63 -0.89 18.67
CA GLU A 131 -7.39 -1.32 19.86
C GLU A 131 -6.83 -2.60 20.49
N GLU A 132 -6.37 -3.55 19.67
CA GLU A 132 -5.79 -4.82 20.10
C GLU A 132 -4.28 -4.74 20.38
N ALA A 133 -3.70 -3.53 20.36
CA ALA A 133 -2.27 -3.34 20.53
C ALA A 133 -1.75 -3.87 21.87
N LYS A 134 -0.54 -4.41 21.86
CA LYS A 134 0.15 -4.86 23.07
C LYS A 134 0.44 -3.68 24.00
N PRO A 135 0.30 -3.85 25.33
CA PRO A 135 0.50 -2.77 26.30
C PRO A 135 1.98 -2.37 26.50
N ASP A 136 2.91 -3.12 25.94
CA ASP A 136 4.36 -2.91 26.06
C ASP A 136 4.92 -1.93 25.01
N ARG A 137 4.05 -1.35 24.17
CA ARG A 137 4.40 -0.44 23.08
C ARG A 137 3.36 0.62 22.85
N LEU A 138 3.76 1.70 22.20
CA LEU A 138 2.86 2.74 21.72
C LEU A 138 2.43 2.42 20.29
N VAL A 139 1.12 2.40 20.05
CA VAL A 139 0.52 2.30 18.71
C VAL A 139 -0.41 3.49 18.49
N GLN A 140 -0.13 4.28 17.47
CA GLN A 140 -0.91 5.47 17.13
C GLN A 140 -1.36 5.42 15.67
N LEU A 141 -2.49 6.08 15.39
CA LEU A 141 -2.95 6.40 14.05
C LEU A 141 -3.01 7.93 13.93
N GLU A 142 -2.25 8.48 13.00
CA GLU A 142 -2.28 9.89 12.64
C GLU A 142 -3.07 10.10 11.34
N THR A 143 -3.79 11.21 11.24
CA THR A 143 -4.29 11.72 9.97
C THR A 143 -3.28 12.75 9.48
N LEU A 144 -2.54 12.39 8.43
CA LEU A 144 -1.51 13.25 7.83
C LEU A 144 -2.13 14.45 7.12
N GLY A 145 -3.25 14.22 6.44
CA GLY A 145 -3.96 15.20 5.64
C GLY A 145 -5.23 14.62 5.05
N LYS A 146 -5.73 15.29 4.03
CA LYS A 146 -6.87 14.82 3.25
C LYS A 146 -6.54 14.79 1.77
N SER A 147 -7.08 13.78 1.07
CA SER A 147 -7.05 13.71 -0.38
C SER A 147 -7.89 14.80 -1.03
N ALA A 148 -7.77 14.93 -2.34
CA ALA A 148 -8.56 15.88 -3.13
C ALA A 148 -10.09 15.68 -3.00
N GLN A 149 -10.55 14.43 -2.74
CA GLN A 149 -11.96 14.12 -2.49
C GLN A 149 -12.33 14.12 -1.00
N GLY A 150 -11.42 14.50 -0.11
CA GLY A 150 -11.67 14.69 1.31
C GLY A 150 -11.51 13.45 2.17
N ARG A 151 -10.97 12.33 1.65
CA ARG A 151 -10.63 11.14 2.43
C ARG A 151 -9.42 11.39 3.30
N ASP A 152 -9.41 10.79 4.49
CA ASP A 152 -8.26 10.87 5.40
C ASP A 152 -7.08 10.06 4.85
N MET A 153 -5.91 10.69 4.85
CA MET A 153 -4.63 10.02 4.63
C MET A 153 -4.11 9.55 5.99
N LYS A 154 -4.11 8.25 6.21
CA LYS A 154 -3.80 7.65 7.52
C LYS A 154 -2.40 7.07 7.55
N MET A 155 -1.70 7.29 8.66
CA MET A 155 -0.43 6.67 8.99
C MET A 155 -0.48 5.99 10.35
N GLY A 156 0.01 4.75 10.41
CA GLY A 156 0.26 4.03 11.66
C GLY A 156 1.66 4.29 12.18
N ILE A 157 1.80 4.47 13.49
CA ILE A 157 3.09 4.60 14.18
C ILE A 157 3.18 3.53 15.23
N VAL A 158 4.26 2.75 15.22
CA VAL A 158 4.59 1.80 16.30
C VAL A 158 5.95 2.16 16.87
N SER A 159 5.98 2.48 18.16
CA SER A 159 7.16 2.87 18.90
C SER A 159 7.18 2.21 20.28
N LYS A 160 8.32 2.23 20.94
CA LYS A 160 8.42 1.78 22.34
C LYS A 160 7.47 2.58 23.25
N ASP A 161 7.52 3.90 23.15
CA ASP A 161 6.76 4.84 23.96
C ASP A 161 6.72 6.23 23.31
N GLN A 162 5.93 7.15 23.88
CA GLN A 162 5.84 8.53 23.41
C GLN A 162 7.17 9.29 23.61
N ALA A 163 7.89 9.01 24.69
CA ALA A 163 9.17 9.66 24.97
C ALA A 163 10.21 9.38 23.87
N SER A 164 10.19 8.19 23.28
CA SER A 164 11.04 7.82 22.14
C SER A 164 10.73 8.67 20.90
N ILE A 165 9.47 8.91 20.60
CA ILE A 165 9.03 9.77 19.50
C ILE A 165 9.43 11.22 19.77
N ASP A 166 9.12 11.73 20.95
CA ASP A 166 9.41 13.11 21.33
C ASP A 166 10.92 13.39 21.31
N HIS A 167 11.73 12.47 21.83
CA HIS A 167 13.19 12.57 21.79
C HIS A 167 13.72 12.55 20.36
N TYR A 168 13.21 11.66 19.50
CA TYR A 168 13.60 11.62 18.10
C TYR A 168 13.32 12.96 17.40
N LEU A 169 12.09 13.44 17.47
CA LEU A 169 11.64 14.63 16.74
C LEU A 169 12.24 15.94 17.29
N SER A 170 12.47 16.04 18.61
CA SER A 170 12.96 17.26 19.24
C SER A 170 14.47 17.32 19.40
N SER A 171 15.16 16.17 19.37
CA SER A 171 16.60 16.09 19.66
C SER A 171 17.37 15.32 18.58
N THR A 172 17.10 14.03 18.39
CA THR A 172 17.94 13.19 17.53
C THR A 172 17.95 13.70 16.09
N ASN A 173 16.80 13.88 15.45
CA ASN A 173 16.72 14.33 14.06
C ASN A 173 17.27 15.76 13.86
N PRO A 174 16.88 16.79 14.65
CA PRO A 174 17.47 18.13 14.51
C PRO A 174 18.99 18.17 14.75
N THR A 175 19.50 17.37 15.69
CA THR A 175 20.94 17.31 15.96
C THR A 175 21.69 16.63 14.82
N ALA A 176 21.13 15.55 14.24
CA ALA A 176 21.73 14.89 13.07
C ALA A 176 21.87 15.85 11.88
N LEU A 177 20.87 16.70 11.65
CA LEU A 177 20.85 17.66 10.55
C LEU A 177 21.80 18.87 10.79
N THR A 178 22.04 19.25 12.04
CA THR A 178 22.77 20.50 12.35
C THR A 178 24.16 20.28 12.95
N LYS A 179 24.38 19.14 13.60
CA LYS A 179 25.62 18.78 14.32
C LYS A 179 26.03 17.33 14.13
N PRO A 180 26.09 16.83 12.86
CA PRO A 180 26.39 15.42 12.60
C PRO A 180 27.76 14.98 13.16
N SER A 181 28.77 15.86 13.18
CA SER A 181 30.07 15.53 13.73
C SER A 181 30.06 15.25 15.24
N GLU A 182 29.25 16.00 16.01
CA GLU A 182 29.08 15.75 17.45
C GLU A 182 28.39 14.38 17.67
N MET A 183 27.37 14.07 16.86
CA MET A 183 26.68 12.77 16.93
C MET A 183 27.57 11.61 16.51
N LEU A 184 28.43 11.78 15.47
CA LEU A 184 29.41 10.76 15.07
C LEU A 184 30.38 10.43 16.19
N ALA A 185 30.87 11.44 16.91
CA ALA A 185 31.73 11.24 18.08
C ALA A 185 31.00 10.44 19.17
N ALA A 186 29.78 10.87 19.54
CA ALA A 186 28.98 10.18 20.55
C ALA A 186 28.59 8.74 20.15
N LEU A 187 28.36 8.49 18.85
CA LEU A 187 28.11 7.15 18.32
C LEU A 187 29.34 6.24 18.48
N LYS A 188 30.55 6.75 18.14
CA LYS A 188 31.83 6.03 18.30
C LYS A 188 32.12 5.73 19.76
N ASP A 189 31.82 6.67 20.67
CA ASP A 189 32.00 6.51 22.11
C ASP A 189 30.90 5.66 22.78
N LYS A 190 29.91 5.17 21.98
CA LYS A 190 28.75 4.39 22.47
C LYS A 190 27.92 5.11 23.55
N THR A 191 27.90 6.43 23.52
CA THR A 191 27.15 7.27 24.47
C THR A 191 25.84 7.81 23.90
N LEU A 192 25.62 7.62 22.59
CA LEU A 192 24.45 8.14 21.90
C LEU A 192 23.24 7.23 22.13
N ASP A 193 22.16 7.80 22.69
CA ASP A 193 20.81 7.21 22.63
C ASP A 193 20.08 7.75 21.39
N TYR A 194 19.60 6.85 20.55
CA TYR A 194 18.96 7.22 19.31
C TYR A 194 17.88 6.23 18.87
N LYS A 195 17.00 6.69 18.01
CA LYS A 195 16.02 5.90 17.29
C LYS A 195 16.16 6.15 15.80
N LEU A 196 15.78 5.16 14.97
CA LEU A 196 15.75 5.25 13.52
C LEU A 196 14.33 4.98 13.03
N PRO A 197 13.64 5.95 12.43
CA PRO A 197 12.35 5.68 11.80
C PRO A 197 12.55 4.84 10.53
N VAL A 198 11.61 3.91 10.31
CA VAL A 198 11.51 3.08 9.10
C VAL A 198 10.11 3.27 8.53
N LEU A 199 10.02 3.64 7.26
CA LEU A 199 8.76 3.89 6.58
C LEU A 199 8.43 2.76 5.61
N VAL A 200 7.22 2.20 5.75
CA VAL A 200 6.60 1.32 4.76
C VAL A 200 5.47 2.09 4.11
N HIS A 201 5.46 2.15 2.79
CA HIS A 201 4.66 3.06 2.00
C HIS A 201 4.03 2.37 0.79
N ASN A 202 2.93 2.93 0.29
CA ASN A 202 2.33 2.57 -1.00
C ASN A 202 1.90 3.82 -1.75
N THR A 203 2.52 4.07 -2.89
CA THR A 203 2.20 5.22 -3.75
C THR A 203 0.96 4.95 -4.61
N HIS A 204 0.86 3.78 -5.26
CA HIS A 204 -0.22 3.49 -6.20
C HIS A 204 -1.27 2.57 -5.58
N ALA A 205 -2.46 3.09 -5.41
CA ALA A 205 -3.55 2.38 -4.74
C ALA A 205 -4.16 1.23 -5.56
N ASP A 206 -3.95 1.19 -6.87
CA ASP A 206 -4.39 0.07 -7.72
C ASP A 206 -3.39 -1.08 -7.80
N GLU A 207 -2.28 -0.97 -7.09
CA GLU A 207 -1.24 -1.99 -7.01
C GLU A 207 -1.41 -2.82 -5.74
N GLN A 208 -2.61 -3.40 -5.60
CA GLN A 208 -2.86 -4.38 -4.55
C GLN A 208 -2.02 -5.66 -4.79
N PRO A 209 -1.43 -6.27 -3.78
CA PRO A 209 -1.72 -6.26 -2.34
C PRO A 209 -0.89 -5.26 -1.49
N GLY A 210 -0.27 -4.23 -2.07
CA GLY A 210 0.62 -3.31 -1.34
C GLY A 210 -0.02 -2.75 -0.06
N ILE A 211 -1.25 -2.23 -0.15
CA ILE A 211 -2.00 -1.67 0.98
C ILE A 211 -2.28 -2.74 2.04
N ASP A 212 -2.68 -3.94 1.61
CA ASP A 212 -2.93 -5.06 2.52
C ASP A 212 -1.67 -5.58 3.21
N ILE A 213 -0.51 -5.53 2.54
CA ILE A 213 0.79 -5.83 3.14
C ILE A 213 1.08 -4.85 4.27
N ILE A 214 0.90 -3.55 4.05
CA ILE A 214 1.15 -2.51 5.06
C ILE A 214 0.18 -2.68 6.23
N THR A 215 -1.10 -2.89 5.95
CA THR A 215 -2.14 -3.15 6.95
C THR A 215 -1.82 -4.38 7.81
N GLY A 216 -1.41 -5.48 7.17
CA GLY A 216 -1.03 -6.72 7.85
C GLY A 216 0.27 -6.59 8.65
N LEU A 217 1.26 -5.83 8.17
CA LEU A 217 2.48 -5.51 8.92
C LEU A 217 2.17 -4.64 10.12
N PHE A 218 1.36 -3.59 9.96
CA PHE A 218 0.93 -2.75 11.09
C PHE A 218 0.23 -3.58 12.16
N ASN A 219 -0.71 -4.47 11.79
CA ASN A 219 -1.33 -5.41 12.73
C ASN A 219 -0.29 -6.28 13.43
N THR A 220 0.67 -6.84 12.68
CA THR A 220 1.73 -7.68 13.23
C THR A 220 2.56 -6.92 14.26
N PHE A 221 3.01 -5.70 13.94
CA PHE A 221 3.82 -4.88 14.83
C PHE A 221 3.03 -4.34 16.03
N ALA A 222 1.74 -4.12 15.88
CA ALA A 222 0.86 -3.70 16.97
C ALA A 222 0.56 -4.84 17.95
N THR A 223 0.30 -6.06 17.45
CA THR A 223 -0.37 -7.10 18.25
C THR A 223 0.49 -8.33 18.57
N LYS A 224 1.64 -8.55 17.89
CA LYS A 224 2.48 -9.74 18.10
C LYS A 224 3.74 -9.42 18.89
N GLU A 225 4.26 -10.42 19.61
CA GLU A 225 5.57 -10.33 20.26
C GLU A 225 6.71 -10.54 19.25
N LYS A 226 6.50 -11.48 18.35
CA LYS A 226 7.51 -11.93 17.39
C LYS A 226 6.89 -12.15 16.02
N VAL A 227 7.70 -11.99 15.00
CA VAL A 227 7.39 -12.41 13.65
C VAL A 227 8.51 -13.27 13.10
N THR A 228 8.16 -14.40 12.48
CA THR A 228 9.12 -15.37 11.94
C THR A 228 8.90 -15.50 10.43
N PHE A 229 9.99 -15.56 9.68
CA PHE A 229 9.98 -15.75 8.22
C PHE A 229 11.21 -16.54 7.78
N ASN A 230 11.14 -17.12 6.60
CA ASN A 230 12.26 -17.83 5.98
C ASN A 230 13.08 -16.87 5.10
N THR A 231 14.35 -17.17 4.95
CA THR A 231 15.26 -16.48 4.03
C THR A 231 16.39 -17.43 3.63
N THR A 232 17.36 -16.94 2.89
CA THR A 232 18.63 -17.65 2.66
C THR A 232 19.80 -16.77 3.08
N ASP A 233 20.92 -17.40 3.40
CA ASP A 233 22.21 -16.68 3.50
C ASP A 233 22.77 -16.35 2.11
N GLU A 234 23.93 -15.72 2.05
CA GLU A 234 24.61 -15.36 0.79
C GLU A 234 25.05 -16.58 -0.03
N ALA A 235 25.28 -17.70 0.62
CA ALA A 235 25.61 -18.98 -0.02
C ALA A 235 24.38 -19.74 -0.51
N GLY A 236 23.16 -19.23 -0.28
CA GLY A 236 21.90 -19.85 -0.67
C GLY A 236 21.37 -20.89 0.33
N ASN A 237 21.98 -21.03 1.51
CA ASN A 237 21.48 -21.96 2.53
C ASN A 237 20.24 -21.41 3.21
N ALA A 238 19.23 -22.27 3.40
CA ALA A 238 17.99 -21.88 4.07
C ALA A 238 18.23 -21.44 5.52
N LYS A 239 17.60 -20.34 5.91
CA LYS A 239 17.66 -19.74 7.23
C LYS A 239 16.27 -19.29 7.65
N THR A 240 15.94 -19.47 8.93
CA THR A 240 14.73 -18.90 9.53
C THR A 240 15.13 -17.76 10.46
N VAL A 241 14.49 -16.62 10.29
CA VAL A 241 14.69 -15.41 11.10
C VAL A 241 13.46 -15.19 11.97
N THR A 242 13.69 -14.83 13.22
CA THR A 242 12.64 -14.38 14.15
C THR A 242 12.99 -12.99 14.65
N LEU A 243 12.16 -12.02 14.31
CA LEU A 243 12.24 -10.65 14.82
C LEU A 243 11.43 -10.55 16.11
N ASP A 244 12.07 -10.11 17.18
CA ASP A 244 11.44 -9.79 18.46
C ASP A 244 11.04 -8.31 18.44
N ILE A 245 9.74 -8.04 18.36
CA ILE A 245 9.23 -6.69 18.13
C ILE A 245 9.58 -5.73 19.27
N PRO A 246 9.40 -6.08 20.57
CA PRO A 246 9.85 -5.21 21.66
C PRO A 246 11.34 -4.84 21.59
N THR A 247 12.18 -5.79 21.17
CA THR A 247 13.63 -5.54 20.97
C THR A 247 13.89 -4.56 19.83
N LEU A 248 13.21 -4.72 18.69
CA LEU A 248 13.29 -3.77 17.56
C LEU A 248 12.93 -2.36 17.98
N LEU A 249 11.89 -2.19 18.80
CA LEU A 249 11.42 -0.88 19.29
C LEU A 249 12.42 -0.18 20.22
N ASN A 250 13.48 -0.86 20.68
CA ASN A 250 14.58 -0.18 21.37
C ASN A 250 15.46 0.66 20.43
N LYS A 251 15.43 0.38 19.10
CA LYS A 251 16.24 1.10 18.11
C LYS A 251 15.42 1.77 17.03
N PHE A 252 14.20 1.29 16.75
CA PHE A 252 13.40 1.75 15.62
C PHE A 252 12.06 2.34 16.05
N ILE A 253 11.55 3.24 15.19
CA ILE A 253 10.16 3.71 15.14
C ILE A 253 9.63 3.28 13.78
N PHE A 254 8.56 2.50 13.75
CA PHE A 254 7.97 2.04 12.50
C PHE A 254 6.80 2.94 12.09
N LEU A 255 6.82 3.37 10.84
CA LEU A 255 5.84 4.22 10.19
C LEU A 255 5.18 3.42 9.07
N PHE A 256 3.87 3.36 9.07
CA PHE A 256 3.06 2.63 8.09
C PHE A 256 2.13 3.63 7.40
N ASP A 257 2.53 4.11 6.23
CA ASP A 257 1.67 4.95 5.39
C ASP A 257 0.85 4.05 4.47
N PHE A 258 -0.41 3.86 4.82
CA PHE A 258 -1.23 2.81 4.22
C PHE A 258 -1.48 3.02 2.74
N THR A 259 -1.71 4.25 2.32
CA THR A 259 -1.79 4.64 0.90
C THR A 259 -1.65 6.15 0.74
N GLU A 260 -0.82 6.56 -0.21
CA GLU A 260 -0.74 7.96 -0.64
C GLU A 260 -2.01 8.41 -1.38
N ASN A 261 -2.72 7.48 -2.03
CA ASN A 261 -3.89 7.76 -2.85
C ASN A 261 -5.18 7.10 -2.32
N PRO A 262 -5.77 7.60 -1.21
CA PRO A 262 -6.99 7.00 -0.66
C PRO A 262 -8.20 7.14 -1.59
N ASP A 263 -8.20 8.10 -2.50
CA ASP A 263 -9.24 8.23 -3.54
C ASP A 263 -9.11 7.12 -4.58
N GLY A 264 -7.87 6.76 -4.91
CA GLY A 264 -7.56 5.63 -5.77
C GLY A 264 -7.85 4.29 -5.11
N ASP A 265 -7.57 4.13 -3.83
CA ASP A 265 -7.86 2.92 -3.07
C ASP A 265 -9.37 2.60 -3.06
N ALA A 266 -10.21 3.61 -2.81
CA ALA A 266 -11.65 3.46 -2.85
C ALA A 266 -12.21 3.06 -4.22
N LEU A 267 -11.46 3.30 -5.30
CA LEU A 267 -11.93 3.14 -6.68
C LEU A 267 -11.01 2.24 -7.55
N ASN A 268 -9.99 1.65 -6.97
CA ASN A 268 -8.96 0.87 -7.68
C ASN A 268 -8.34 1.66 -8.85
N LEU A 269 -7.81 2.85 -8.54
CA LEU A 269 -7.23 3.75 -9.54
C LEU A 269 -5.78 4.11 -9.20
N ARG A 270 -4.90 4.06 -10.22
CA ARG A 270 -3.52 4.51 -10.10
C ARG A 270 -3.43 6.03 -9.89
N ALA A 271 -4.07 6.77 -10.76
CA ALA A 271 -3.99 8.22 -10.77
C ALA A 271 -4.78 8.86 -9.61
N LEU A 272 -4.29 9.99 -9.14
CA LEU A 272 -5.01 10.88 -8.22
C LEU A 272 -6.30 11.41 -8.86
N ALA A 273 -7.16 12.04 -8.06
CA ALA A 273 -8.47 12.52 -8.52
C ALA A 273 -8.40 13.48 -9.74
N ASN A 274 -7.30 14.19 -9.90
CA ASN A 274 -7.05 15.09 -11.06
C ASN A 274 -6.45 14.35 -12.28
N GLY A 275 -6.19 13.07 -12.19
CA GLY A 275 -5.64 12.25 -13.28
C GLY A 275 -4.12 12.23 -13.38
N LEU A 276 -3.39 12.85 -12.43
CA LEU A 276 -1.93 12.81 -12.38
C LEU A 276 -1.44 11.58 -11.60
N ASP A 277 -0.27 11.08 -11.98
CA ASP A 277 0.41 9.98 -11.32
C ASP A 277 1.16 10.50 -10.07
N PRO A 278 0.84 10.04 -8.84
CA PRO A 278 1.54 10.48 -7.64
C PRO A 278 3.04 10.19 -7.70
N ASN A 279 3.43 9.03 -8.26
CA ASN A 279 4.84 8.65 -8.39
C ASN A 279 5.57 9.37 -9.57
N ARG A 280 5.12 10.56 -9.93
CA ARG A 280 5.79 11.50 -10.85
C ARG A 280 5.87 12.90 -10.27
N ASP A 281 5.49 13.07 -9.01
CA ASP A 281 5.25 14.38 -8.40
C ASP A 281 6.08 14.65 -7.13
N ALA A 282 6.88 13.69 -6.64
CA ALA A 282 7.57 13.80 -5.35
C ALA A 282 8.42 15.08 -5.23
N SER A 283 9.20 15.46 -6.25
CA SER A 283 9.97 16.70 -6.25
C SER A 283 9.16 17.92 -6.65
N TYR A 284 8.05 17.78 -7.37
CA TYR A 284 7.22 18.90 -7.81
C TYR A 284 6.13 19.28 -6.80
N GLN A 285 5.57 18.30 -6.09
CA GLN A 285 4.59 18.47 -5.00
C GLN A 285 3.36 19.30 -5.44
N THR A 286 2.87 19.04 -6.65
CA THR A 286 1.73 19.77 -7.21
C THR A 286 0.40 19.32 -6.61
N ASN A 287 0.36 18.07 -6.13
CA ASN A 287 -0.83 17.45 -5.55
C ASN A 287 -0.84 17.52 -4.02
N PRO A 288 -1.99 17.68 -3.37
CA PRO A 288 -2.09 17.75 -1.91
C PRO A 288 -1.67 16.45 -1.25
N GLU A 289 -1.96 15.30 -1.84
CA GLU A 289 -1.57 13.97 -1.36
C GLU A 289 -0.05 13.85 -1.32
N VAL A 290 0.60 14.13 -2.44
CA VAL A 290 2.07 14.08 -2.55
C VAL A 290 2.73 15.06 -1.59
N ARG A 291 2.25 16.32 -1.50
CA ARG A 291 2.76 17.28 -0.50
C ARG A 291 2.67 16.74 0.92
N THR A 292 1.58 16.08 1.24
CA THR A 292 1.35 15.51 2.57
C THR A 292 2.36 14.41 2.88
N VAL A 293 2.59 13.50 1.94
CA VAL A 293 3.59 12.41 2.09
C VAL A 293 5.00 12.98 2.18
N ILE A 294 5.36 13.91 1.32
CA ILE A 294 6.69 14.56 1.36
C ILE A 294 6.91 15.32 2.67
N GLN A 295 5.90 16.00 3.19
CA GLN A 295 5.99 16.65 4.51
C GLN A 295 6.19 15.62 5.63
N MET A 296 5.53 14.48 5.55
CA MET A 296 5.72 13.36 6.48
C MET A 296 7.13 12.79 6.37
N ILE A 297 7.64 12.52 5.17
CA ILE A 297 9.02 12.05 4.94
C ILE A 297 10.02 13.06 5.53
N ASN A 298 9.84 14.35 5.28
CA ASN A 298 10.73 15.40 5.79
C ASN A 298 10.65 15.55 7.33
N LYS A 299 9.47 15.39 7.92
CA LYS A 299 9.28 15.42 9.38
C LYS A 299 10.01 14.25 10.05
N TRP A 300 9.79 13.05 9.54
CA TRP A 300 10.29 11.83 10.15
C TRP A 300 11.69 11.44 9.68
N ASN A 301 12.07 11.86 8.48
CA ASN A 301 13.38 11.59 7.90
C ASN A 301 13.83 10.13 8.11
N PRO A 302 13.06 9.14 7.62
CA PRO A 302 13.28 7.73 7.92
C PRO A 302 14.65 7.25 7.44
N ILE A 303 15.25 6.27 8.12
CA ILE A 303 16.51 5.68 7.69
C ILE A 303 16.35 4.85 6.42
N ALA A 304 15.20 4.21 6.27
CA ALA A 304 14.82 3.46 5.08
C ALA A 304 13.34 3.71 4.74
N LEU A 305 13.05 3.67 3.45
CA LEU A 305 11.73 3.74 2.85
C LEU A 305 11.52 2.52 1.96
N TYR A 306 10.46 1.77 2.21
CA TYR A 306 10.04 0.62 1.44
C TYR A 306 8.71 0.93 0.76
N ASP A 307 8.76 1.26 -0.54
CA ASP A 307 7.59 1.61 -1.34
C ASP A 307 7.08 0.38 -2.09
N LEU A 308 5.89 -0.06 -1.75
CA LEU A 308 5.26 -1.26 -2.32
C LEU A 308 4.51 -0.88 -3.59
N HIS A 309 4.96 -1.45 -4.70
CA HIS A 309 4.46 -1.25 -6.05
C HIS A 309 4.07 -2.57 -6.75
N GLY A 310 3.53 -2.45 -7.95
CA GLY A 310 3.21 -3.52 -8.92
C GLY A 310 2.65 -2.89 -10.22
N PHE A 311 2.44 -3.56 -11.29
CA PHE A 311 2.78 -4.97 -11.42
C PHE A 311 3.80 -5.10 -12.53
N VAL A 312 4.96 -5.63 -12.20
CA VAL A 312 5.99 -5.99 -13.17
C VAL A 312 6.02 -7.52 -13.20
N LYS A 313 6.26 -8.11 -14.35
CA LYS A 313 6.24 -9.56 -14.50
C LYS A 313 7.13 -10.31 -13.52
N GLU A 314 8.25 -9.70 -13.15
CA GLU A 314 9.25 -10.23 -12.23
C GLU A 314 9.02 -9.69 -10.81
N PHE A 315 9.44 -10.47 -9.78
CA PHE A 315 9.59 -9.93 -8.43
C PHE A 315 10.87 -9.11 -8.36
N LEU A 316 10.71 -7.79 -8.19
CA LEU A 316 11.78 -6.84 -8.38
C LEU A 316 11.97 -5.98 -7.13
N ILE A 317 13.23 -5.80 -6.74
CA ILE A 317 13.64 -4.88 -5.68
C ILE A 317 14.57 -3.85 -6.29
N GLU A 318 14.16 -2.60 -6.31
CA GLU A 318 14.96 -1.52 -6.83
C GLU A 318 15.52 -0.66 -5.71
N PRO A 319 16.85 -0.70 -5.49
CA PRO A 319 17.53 0.18 -4.53
C PRO A 319 18.11 1.34 -5.28
N ALA A 320 17.55 2.13 -6.06
CA ALA A 320 18.14 3.28 -6.77
C ALA A 320 19.67 3.20 -6.89
N THR A 321 20.16 2.40 -7.83
CA THR A 321 21.59 2.09 -7.97
C THR A 321 22.33 2.97 -8.98
N PRO A 322 23.69 3.14 -8.88
CA PRO A 322 24.47 3.89 -9.86
C PRO A 322 24.44 3.23 -11.26
N PRO A 323 24.71 3.97 -12.34
CA PRO A 323 25.31 5.32 -12.38
C PRO A 323 24.33 6.46 -12.74
N HIS A 324 23.17 6.53 -12.14
CA HIS A 324 22.05 7.27 -12.68
C HIS A 324 22.11 8.77 -12.50
N ASP A 325 22.47 9.25 -11.32
CA ASP A 325 22.53 10.68 -11.07
C ASP A 325 23.84 11.01 -10.32
N PRO A 326 24.66 11.95 -10.86
CA PRO A 326 25.91 12.34 -10.20
C PRO A 326 25.69 13.04 -8.85
N ASN A 327 24.47 13.45 -8.53
CA ASN A 327 24.14 14.08 -7.25
C ASN A 327 23.77 13.08 -6.15
N PHE A 328 23.71 11.78 -6.45
CA PHE A 328 23.55 10.75 -5.42
C PHE A 328 24.90 10.51 -4.74
N GLU A 329 24.88 10.47 -3.41
CA GLU A 329 26.03 10.09 -2.59
C GLU A 329 26.22 8.57 -2.58
N TYR A 330 26.50 8.00 -3.75
CA TYR A 330 26.55 6.54 -3.94
C TYR A 330 27.54 5.83 -3.06
N ASP A 331 28.72 6.40 -2.85
CA ASP A 331 29.75 5.83 -2.00
C ASP A 331 29.31 5.65 -0.54
N LEU A 332 28.31 6.43 -0.09
CA LEU A 332 27.70 6.29 1.23
C LEU A 332 26.52 5.34 1.23
N LEU A 333 25.70 5.34 0.17
CA LEU A 333 24.36 4.75 0.17
C LEU A 333 24.30 3.41 -0.56
N SER A 334 25.03 3.25 -1.66
CA SER A 334 24.82 2.18 -2.63
C SER A 334 25.01 0.77 -2.04
N ASP A 335 26.10 0.53 -1.31
CA ASP A 335 26.37 -0.78 -0.72
C ASP A 335 25.28 -1.19 0.26
N LEU A 336 24.84 -0.25 1.12
CA LEU A 336 23.78 -0.50 2.08
C LEU A 336 22.43 -0.76 1.39
N MET A 337 22.12 -0.03 0.32
CA MET A 337 20.91 -0.25 -0.46
C MET A 337 20.92 -1.61 -1.16
N LEU A 338 22.05 -2.00 -1.75
CA LEU A 338 22.21 -3.31 -2.40
C LEU A 338 22.12 -4.46 -1.41
N GLU A 339 22.83 -4.37 -0.29
CA GLU A 339 22.77 -5.38 0.77
C GLU A 339 21.31 -5.53 1.27
N ASN A 340 20.62 -4.41 1.51
CA ASN A 340 19.23 -4.41 1.93
C ASN A 340 18.31 -5.05 0.87
N ALA A 341 18.47 -4.69 -0.41
CA ALA A 341 17.69 -5.26 -1.51
C ALA A 341 17.88 -6.78 -1.61
N HIS A 342 19.11 -7.28 -1.41
CA HIS A 342 19.37 -8.71 -1.38
C HIS A 342 18.70 -9.41 -0.18
N HIS A 343 18.69 -8.79 1.00
CA HIS A 343 17.96 -9.32 2.16
C HIS A 343 16.45 -9.39 1.90
N MET A 344 15.90 -8.34 1.29
CA MET A 344 14.49 -8.26 0.91
C MET A 344 14.13 -9.33 -0.13
N GLY A 345 14.91 -9.42 -1.21
CA GLY A 345 14.67 -10.38 -2.30
C GLY A 345 14.74 -11.82 -1.83
N ARG A 346 15.77 -12.19 -1.05
CA ARG A 346 15.91 -13.54 -0.48
C ARG A 346 14.74 -13.91 0.44
N ALA A 347 14.30 -13.00 1.29
CA ALA A 347 13.16 -13.24 2.17
C ALA A 347 11.85 -13.34 1.38
N GLY A 348 11.63 -12.51 0.38
CA GLY A 348 10.45 -12.57 -0.46
C GLY A 348 10.33 -13.90 -1.21
N VAL A 349 11.40 -14.33 -1.86
CA VAL A 349 11.45 -15.60 -2.59
C VAL A 349 11.27 -16.81 -1.66
N ALA A 350 11.93 -16.83 -0.50
CA ALA A 350 11.86 -17.97 0.43
C ALA A 350 10.46 -18.19 1.04
N ASN A 351 9.54 -17.25 0.91
CA ASN A 351 8.18 -17.34 1.48
C ASN A 351 7.06 -17.31 0.43
N SER A 352 7.40 -17.40 -0.86
CA SER A 352 6.44 -17.38 -1.96
C SER A 352 6.73 -18.48 -2.97
N LYS A 353 5.97 -18.50 -4.06
CA LYS A 353 6.23 -19.41 -5.19
C LYS A 353 7.23 -18.84 -6.21
N TYR A 354 7.69 -17.62 -6.00
CA TYR A 354 8.69 -17.02 -6.89
C TYR A 354 10.05 -17.68 -6.68
N ASN A 355 10.75 -17.95 -7.79
CA ASN A 355 12.03 -18.66 -7.77
C ASN A 355 13.23 -17.72 -7.76
N SER A 356 13.02 -16.45 -8.05
CA SER A 356 14.04 -15.42 -8.13
C SER A 356 13.46 -14.04 -7.85
N TYR A 357 14.35 -13.11 -7.56
CA TYR A 357 14.09 -11.68 -7.57
C TYR A 357 15.10 -10.99 -8.49
N ILE A 358 14.77 -9.79 -8.93
CA ILE A 358 15.60 -8.99 -9.82
C ILE A 358 15.98 -7.68 -9.12
N ILE A 359 17.24 -7.27 -9.29
CA ILE A 359 17.70 -5.91 -9.02
C ILE A 359 17.94 -5.26 -10.39
N PRO A 360 17.11 -4.31 -10.85
CA PRO A 360 17.04 -3.94 -12.27
C PRO A 360 18.36 -3.55 -12.91
N LYS A 361 19.17 -2.78 -12.19
CA LYS A 361 20.46 -2.32 -12.73
C LYS A 361 21.56 -3.36 -12.81
N LEU A 362 21.44 -4.42 -12.00
CA LEU A 362 22.37 -5.54 -12.03
C LEU A 362 21.91 -6.60 -13.04
N ASP A 363 20.59 -6.82 -13.14
CA ASP A 363 20.03 -7.97 -13.84
C ASP A 363 19.43 -7.61 -15.21
N TRP A 364 19.10 -6.33 -15.47
CA TRP A 364 18.58 -5.88 -16.77
C TRP A 364 19.59 -5.02 -17.52
N GLY A 365 19.81 -5.35 -18.80
CA GLY A 365 20.77 -4.64 -19.64
C GLY A 365 20.45 -3.16 -19.86
N ASP A 366 19.16 -2.83 -20.01
CA ASP A 366 18.67 -1.45 -20.17
C ASP A 366 18.49 -0.73 -18.83
N GLY A 367 18.48 -1.48 -17.74
CA GLY A 367 18.27 -0.99 -16.40
C GLY A 367 16.85 -0.47 -16.14
N TRP A 368 16.70 0.26 -15.05
CA TRP A 368 15.47 0.90 -14.62
C TRP A 368 15.66 2.42 -14.61
N ASP A 369 14.60 3.19 -14.82
CA ASP A 369 14.67 4.66 -14.83
C ASP A 369 14.56 5.20 -13.39
N ASP A 370 15.66 5.13 -12.66
CA ASP A 370 15.74 5.37 -11.22
C ASP A 370 16.40 6.70 -10.83
N SER A 371 16.74 7.57 -11.77
CA SER A 371 17.32 8.89 -11.48
C SER A 371 16.29 10.02 -11.37
N PHE A 372 15.04 9.75 -11.69
CA PHE A 372 14.00 10.77 -11.72
C PHE A 372 13.47 11.07 -10.31
N SER A 373 13.78 12.26 -9.79
CA SER A 373 13.39 12.70 -8.44
C SER A 373 11.86 12.88 -8.23
N GLY A 374 11.06 12.72 -9.27
CA GLY A 374 9.61 12.63 -9.18
C GLY A 374 9.10 11.30 -8.60
N TYR A 375 9.93 10.26 -8.57
CA TYR A 375 9.63 8.99 -7.89
C TYR A 375 9.87 9.13 -6.39
N THR A 376 8.96 8.59 -5.58
CA THR A 376 9.01 8.70 -4.12
C THR A 376 10.27 8.05 -3.54
N GLY A 377 10.61 6.84 -3.99
CA GLY A 377 11.83 6.14 -3.56
C GLY A 377 13.11 6.89 -3.92
N VAL A 378 13.19 7.48 -5.13
CA VAL A 378 14.34 8.27 -5.59
C VAL A 378 14.42 9.60 -4.84
N TYR A 379 13.30 10.29 -4.63
CA TYR A 379 13.26 11.48 -3.78
C TYR A 379 13.86 11.22 -2.40
N ALA A 380 13.54 10.08 -1.81
CA ALA A 380 14.09 9.66 -0.52
C ALA A 380 15.61 9.55 -0.55
N VAL A 381 16.20 8.98 -1.62
CA VAL A 381 17.65 8.83 -1.76
C VAL A 381 18.37 10.17 -1.79
N TYR A 382 17.80 11.21 -2.43
CA TYR A 382 18.34 12.58 -2.39
C TYR A 382 18.41 13.19 -0.99
N HIS A 383 17.72 12.59 -0.02
CA HIS A 383 17.69 13.00 1.40
C HIS A 383 18.52 12.05 2.30
N GLY A 384 19.33 11.17 1.69
CA GLY A 384 20.14 10.19 2.42
C GLY A 384 19.31 9.05 3.04
N ILE A 385 18.13 8.78 2.53
CA ILE A 385 17.24 7.69 2.93
C ILE A 385 17.53 6.49 2.05
N LEU A 386 17.62 5.29 2.62
CA LEU A 386 17.70 4.06 1.83
C LEU A 386 16.34 3.79 1.18
N GLY A 387 16.15 4.35 -0.01
CA GLY A 387 14.90 4.27 -0.77
C GLY A 387 14.84 3.01 -1.63
N HIS A 388 13.76 2.25 -1.50
CA HIS A 388 13.55 1.03 -2.27
C HIS A 388 12.15 1.00 -2.85
N THR A 389 12.05 0.64 -4.12
CA THR A 389 10.79 0.26 -4.78
C THR A 389 10.70 -1.25 -4.83
N ILE A 390 9.60 -1.82 -4.35
CA ILE A 390 9.32 -3.26 -4.33
C ILE A 390 8.21 -3.52 -5.32
N GLU A 391 8.55 -4.01 -6.51
CA GLU A 391 7.56 -4.38 -7.54
C GLU A 391 7.11 -5.82 -7.35
N ILE A 392 5.87 -5.99 -6.90
CA ILE A 392 5.26 -7.31 -6.81
C ILE A 392 4.67 -7.71 -8.17
N PRO A 393 4.83 -9.00 -8.60
CA PRO A 393 4.48 -9.40 -9.97
C PRO A 393 3.00 -9.31 -10.31
N GLU A 394 2.12 -9.65 -9.38
CA GLU A 394 0.69 -9.83 -9.61
C GLU A 394 -0.15 -9.47 -8.38
N GLY A 395 -1.44 -9.19 -8.58
CA GLY A 395 -2.40 -9.00 -7.50
C GLY A 395 -2.89 -10.33 -6.90
N ASN A 396 -2.02 -11.12 -6.27
CA ASN A 396 -2.38 -12.42 -5.70
C ASN A 396 -1.72 -12.70 -4.34
N GLU A 397 -2.09 -13.81 -3.70
CA GLU A 397 -1.57 -14.22 -2.39
C GLU A 397 -0.05 -14.44 -2.38
N GLU A 398 0.54 -14.91 -3.47
CA GLU A 398 1.99 -15.14 -3.55
C GLU A 398 2.75 -13.82 -3.59
N SER A 399 2.24 -12.82 -4.29
CA SER A 399 2.77 -11.45 -4.26
C SER A 399 2.64 -10.81 -2.88
N TYR A 400 1.49 -11.02 -2.20
CA TYR A 400 1.34 -10.59 -0.80
C TYR A 400 2.42 -11.20 0.10
N LYS A 401 2.66 -12.51 0.01
CA LYS A 401 3.69 -13.20 0.78
C LYS A 401 5.09 -12.67 0.45
N ALA A 402 5.40 -12.52 -0.85
CA ALA A 402 6.69 -12.03 -1.29
C ALA A 402 6.97 -10.61 -0.78
N GLY A 403 6.07 -9.66 -1.03
CA GLY A 403 6.23 -8.27 -0.61
C GLY A 403 6.28 -8.11 0.91
N ARG A 404 5.38 -8.79 1.64
CA ARG A 404 5.39 -8.76 3.11
C ARG A 404 6.73 -9.26 3.68
N ASN A 405 7.23 -10.38 3.19
CA ASN A 405 8.47 -10.94 3.71
C ASN A 405 9.71 -10.20 3.18
N ALA A 406 9.63 -9.55 2.03
CA ALA A 406 10.67 -8.61 1.59
C ALA A 406 10.83 -7.48 2.61
N VAL A 407 9.75 -6.82 3.02
CA VAL A 407 9.83 -5.77 4.05
C VAL A 407 10.42 -6.32 5.36
N LEU A 408 10.02 -7.51 5.80
CA LEU A 408 10.60 -8.14 7.00
C LEU A 408 12.09 -8.45 6.83
N GLY A 409 12.53 -8.91 5.64
CA GLY A 409 13.94 -9.12 5.32
C GLY A 409 14.74 -7.81 5.35
N GLY A 410 14.17 -6.72 4.85
CA GLY A 410 14.75 -5.39 4.95
C GLY A 410 14.88 -4.92 6.41
N ILE A 411 13.86 -5.14 7.23
CA ILE A 411 13.92 -4.81 8.66
C ILE A 411 14.97 -5.66 9.39
N ASP A 412 15.12 -6.95 9.05
CA ASP A 412 16.20 -7.79 9.60
C ASP A 412 17.57 -7.21 9.27
N PHE A 413 17.80 -6.80 8.02
CA PHE A 413 19.04 -6.14 7.62
C PHE A 413 19.33 -4.89 8.45
N LEU A 414 18.35 -3.98 8.57
CA LEU A 414 18.52 -2.77 9.36
C LEU A 414 18.85 -3.06 10.83
N ASN A 415 18.30 -4.14 11.38
CA ASN A 415 18.51 -4.53 12.77
C ASN A 415 19.89 -5.17 13.03
N GLN A 416 20.61 -5.62 11.99
CA GLN A 416 21.93 -6.24 12.16
C GLN A 416 22.98 -5.23 12.62
N ASP A 417 22.96 -4.02 12.07
CA ASP A 417 23.91 -2.96 12.45
C ASP A 417 23.27 -1.56 12.35
N PRO A 418 22.44 -1.16 13.31
CA PRO A 418 21.84 0.18 13.32
C PRO A 418 22.87 1.32 13.43
N ASP A 419 24.03 1.06 14.04
CA ASP A 419 25.08 2.06 14.19
C ASP A 419 25.70 2.40 12.83
N ARG A 420 25.94 1.40 11.95
CA ARG A 420 26.41 1.59 10.56
C ARG A 420 25.44 2.45 9.74
N LEU A 421 24.14 2.22 9.92
CA LEU A 421 23.11 3.01 9.23
C LEU A 421 23.13 4.47 9.67
N LEU A 422 23.20 4.70 10.98
CA LEU A 422 23.29 6.06 11.50
C LEU A 422 24.60 6.75 11.10
N GLU A 423 25.74 6.04 11.12
CA GLU A 423 27.03 6.57 10.66
C GLU A 423 26.96 7.03 9.20
N MET A 424 26.37 6.21 8.31
CA MET A 424 26.12 6.59 6.91
C MET A 424 25.31 7.88 6.83
N ARG A 425 24.18 7.95 7.53
CA ARG A 425 23.29 9.11 7.53
C ARG A 425 23.99 10.38 8.04
N LEU A 426 24.77 10.27 9.09
CA LEU A 426 25.51 11.41 9.67
C LEU A 426 26.61 11.89 8.72
N ASN A 427 27.30 10.99 8.04
CA ASN A 427 28.29 11.34 7.01
C ASN A 427 27.64 12.04 5.82
N PHE A 428 26.46 11.58 5.37
CA PHE A 428 25.68 12.25 4.34
C PHE A 428 25.40 13.72 4.70
N TYR A 429 24.93 13.98 5.92
CA TYR A 429 24.67 15.36 6.36
C TYR A 429 25.94 16.16 6.55
N LEU A 430 27.02 15.53 7.02
CA LEU A 430 28.30 16.19 7.22
C LEU A 430 28.89 16.70 5.90
N ARG A 431 28.76 15.92 4.81
CA ARG A 431 29.15 16.37 3.47
C ARG A 431 28.37 17.60 3.03
N GLY A 432 27.05 17.56 3.17
CA GLY A 432 26.20 18.70 2.81
C GLY A 432 26.55 19.97 3.59
N LEU A 433 26.80 19.85 4.90
CA LEU A 433 27.19 20.99 5.74
C LEU A 433 28.59 21.53 5.39
N ASN A 434 29.54 20.64 5.11
CA ASN A 434 30.91 21.01 4.76
C ASN A 434 31.05 21.45 3.29
N LYS A 435 30.02 21.22 2.47
CA LYS A 435 30.07 21.42 1.01
C LYS A 435 31.26 20.69 0.38
N THR A 436 31.49 19.47 0.84
CA THR A 436 32.51 18.57 0.28
C THR A 436 31.84 17.67 -0.72
N GLU A 437 32.39 17.63 -1.92
CA GLU A 437 32.05 16.67 -2.97
C GLU A 437 33.05 15.52 -2.94
N ASP A 438 32.71 14.38 -3.51
CA ASP A 438 33.64 13.27 -3.71
C ASP A 438 34.65 13.56 -4.82
#